data_23aa26d164d0012c99e1e82c6b8a731a
#
_entry.id   23aa26d164d0012c99e1e82c6b8a731a
#
_cell.length_a   1.000
_cell.length_b   1.000
_cell.length_c   1.000
_cell.angle_alpha   90.00
_cell.angle_beta   90.00
_cell.angle_gamma   90.00
#
_symmetry.space_group_name_H-M   'P 1'
#
loop_
_entity.id
_entity.type
_entity.pdbx_description
1 polymer ?
#
loop_
_entity_poly.entity_id
_entity_poly.type
_entity_poly.pdbx_seq_one_letter_code
_entity_poly.pdbx_strand_id
1 'polypeptide(L)'
;VSDLYVAAGGGGDPLGTLIAARTVTVAPDPPLIATYAWERPEISDTPGPLGERHFTGLARGAGGAPAFTPGTRARRPAGSTLPGLAADLPARLLLLDPAGGLTALAGRIGAMAEAAGGRIRIVDILTHGDEPGLCSPFGDALTLAACHLTGIPTTVYVAGPGLDGEIDERTLLARLPGCHPLTPGPAAASAAARALAWHPSEASALWAAAVHGARGTVRAVNHTAELTGVSPKLYHLPLDEAVAHNPVARALLAERPETLEEAADLSHRLTGIHGLASEQARTPRQGPPYTPAGPAGRRDRLPGPRCRPEGTPRGGRRCGARHLPVRRPLPRPRLDRHPGPA
;
A
#
# COMPACT_ATOMS: atom_id res chain seq x y z
N VAL A 1 -24.48 5.67 0.58
CA VAL A 1 -23.50 6.67 1.10
C VAL A 1 -22.23 5.88 1.40
N SER A 2 -21.14 6.20 0.75
CA SER A 2 -19.85 5.53 0.94
C SER A 2 -18.81 6.56 1.38
N ASP A 3 -17.85 6.14 2.22
CA ASP A 3 -16.74 7.00 2.61
C ASP A 3 -15.78 7.22 1.41
N LEU A 4 -15.08 8.37 1.38
CA LEU A 4 -13.93 8.56 0.52
C LEU A 4 -12.70 7.99 1.22
N TYR A 5 -12.04 7.03 0.60
CA TYR A 5 -10.73 6.55 1.02
C TYR A 5 -9.66 7.35 0.27
N VAL A 6 -8.62 7.78 1.00
CA VAL A 6 -7.47 8.47 0.41
C VAL A 6 -6.23 7.62 0.64
N ALA A 7 -5.64 7.13 -0.44
CA ALA A 7 -4.35 6.48 -0.44
C ALA A 7 -3.27 7.56 -0.39
N ALA A 8 -2.55 7.68 0.71
CA ALA A 8 -1.75 8.86 1.02
C ALA A 8 -0.42 8.94 0.29
N GLY A 9 0.16 7.82 -0.11
CA GLY A 9 1.46 7.75 -0.78
C GLY A 9 1.39 7.56 -2.30
N GLY A 10 2.27 6.73 -2.84
CA GLY A 10 2.45 6.56 -4.28
C GLY A 10 1.48 5.61 -4.99
N GLY A 11 1.81 5.25 -6.23
CA GLY A 11 0.95 4.45 -7.12
C GLY A 11 0.60 3.04 -6.64
N GLY A 12 1.28 2.51 -5.61
CA GLY A 12 1.00 1.19 -5.00
C GLY A 12 0.00 1.20 -3.85
N ASP A 13 -0.30 2.33 -3.28
CA ASP A 13 -1.11 2.46 -2.06
C ASP A 13 -2.60 2.13 -2.22
N PRO A 14 -3.21 2.26 -3.41
CA PRO A 14 -4.57 1.77 -3.61
C PRO A 14 -4.78 0.29 -3.27
N LEU A 15 -3.73 -0.54 -3.33
CA LEU A 15 -3.75 -1.96 -2.95
C LEU A 15 -4.01 -2.13 -1.45
N GLY A 16 -3.18 -1.49 -0.62
CA GLY A 16 -3.34 -1.47 0.83
C GLY A 16 -4.65 -0.79 1.24
N THR A 17 -4.98 0.33 0.59
CA THR A 17 -6.22 1.06 0.83
C THR A 17 -7.47 0.22 0.55
N LEU A 18 -7.46 -0.62 -0.49
CA LEU A 18 -8.56 -1.57 -0.73
C LEU A 18 -8.70 -2.58 0.40
N ILE A 19 -7.59 -3.15 0.89
CA ILE A 19 -7.61 -4.11 2.01
C ILE A 19 -8.17 -3.45 3.27
N ALA A 20 -7.72 -2.22 3.58
CA ALA A 20 -8.23 -1.42 4.69
C ALA A 20 -9.73 -1.13 4.53
N ALA A 21 -10.16 -0.68 3.35
CA ALA A 21 -11.56 -0.36 3.06
C ALA A 21 -12.48 -1.57 3.27
N ARG A 22 -12.06 -2.75 2.82
CA ARG A 22 -12.80 -4.02 3.02
C ARG A 22 -12.79 -4.50 4.46
N THR A 23 -11.88 -3.99 5.28
CA THR A 23 -11.83 -4.28 6.73
C THR A 23 -12.72 -3.34 7.52
N VAL A 24 -12.68 -2.06 7.18
CA VAL A 24 -13.36 -0.99 7.93
C VAL A 24 -14.85 -0.91 7.59
N THR A 25 -15.20 -1.11 6.32
CA THR A 25 -16.57 -0.96 5.83
C THR A 25 -17.04 -2.22 5.13
N VAL A 26 -18.07 -2.84 5.69
CA VAL A 26 -18.78 -3.95 5.03
C VAL A 26 -19.83 -3.34 4.10
N ALA A 27 -19.43 -3.03 2.88
CA ALA A 27 -20.33 -2.51 1.85
C ALA A 27 -20.27 -3.38 0.59
N PRO A 28 -21.41 -3.58 -0.09
CA PRO A 28 -21.46 -4.36 -1.34
C PRO A 28 -20.76 -3.61 -2.48
N ASP A 29 -20.79 -2.29 -2.46
CA ASP A 29 -20.24 -1.46 -3.52
C ASP A 29 -18.71 -1.38 -3.48
N PRO A 30 -18.07 -1.24 -4.64
CA PRO A 30 -16.65 -0.95 -4.71
C PRO A 30 -16.29 0.35 -3.98
N PRO A 31 -15.28 0.34 -3.08
CA PRO A 31 -14.85 1.56 -2.38
C PRO A 31 -14.36 2.62 -3.38
N LEU A 32 -14.56 3.88 -3.00
CA LEU A 32 -14.06 5.05 -3.70
C LEU A 32 -12.69 5.41 -3.14
N ILE A 33 -11.64 5.31 -3.95
CA ILE A 33 -10.27 5.53 -3.52
C ILE A 33 -9.66 6.66 -4.34
N ALA A 34 -9.30 7.76 -3.68
CA ALA A 34 -8.51 8.84 -4.25
C ALA A 34 -7.01 8.54 -4.05
N THR A 35 -6.20 8.72 -5.08
CA THR A 35 -4.77 8.36 -5.06
C THR A 35 -3.96 9.28 -5.97
N TYR A 36 -2.69 9.49 -5.61
CA TYR A 36 -1.74 10.15 -6.49
C TYR A 36 -1.23 9.17 -7.56
N ALA A 37 -1.06 9.68 -8.78
CA ALA A 37 -0.29 8.99 -9.79
C ALA A 37 1.19 9.35 -9.63
N TRP A 38 1.79 8.92 -8.53
CA TRP A 38 3.19 9.18 -8.18
C TRP A 38 3.98 7.89 -8.32
N GLU A 39 4.58 7.73 -9.47
CA GLU A 39 5.22 6.48 -9.85
C GLU A 39 6.74 6.56 -9.66
N ARG A 40 7.34 5.40 -9.43
CA ARG A 40 8.80 5.26 -9.37
C ARG A 40 9.42 5.41 -10.76
N PRO A 41 10.72 5.77 -10.86
CA PRO A 41 11.42 5.93 -12.14
C PRO A 41 11.39 4.70 -13.05
N GLU A 42 11.26 3.49 -12.47
CA GLU A 42 11.15 2.25 -13.24
C GLU A 42 9.82 2.13 -14.01
N ILE A 43 8.83 2.93 -13.64
CA ILE A 43 7.48 2.91 -14.22
C ILE A 43 7.24 4.13 -15.11
N SER A 44 7.76 5.29 -14.72
CA SER A 44 7.53 6.56 -15.41
C SER A 44 8.82 7.33 -15.61
N ASP A 45 9.10 7.70 -16.86
CA ASP A 45 10.19 8.62 -17.21
C ASP A 45 9.83 10.08 -16.85
N THR A 46 8.58 10.36 -16.50
CA THR A 46 8.13 11.67 -16.03
C THR A 46 8.21 11.71 -14.51
N PRO A 47 9.06 12.57 -13.94
CA PRO A 47 9.22 12.64 -12.48
C PRO A 47 8.02 13.31 -11.80
N GLY A 48 7.84 12.99 -10.52
CA GLY A 48 6.81 13.57 -9.66
C GLY A 48 5.40 13.05 -9.93
N PRO A 49 4.40 13.63 -9.25
CA PRO A 49 3.02 13.22 -9.42
C PRO A 49 2.46 13.66 -10.77
N LEU A 50 1.77 12.74 -11.43
CA LEU A 50 1.15 12.96 -12.73
C LEU A 50 -0.28 13.55 -12.53
N GLY A 51 -0.57 14.66 -13.21
CA GLY A 51 -1.91 15.24 -13.25
C GLY A 51 -2.74 14.74 -14.45
N GLU A 52 -3.99 15.22 -14.56
CA GLU A 52 -4.96 14.82 -15.61
C GLU A 52 -4.38 14.91 -17.03
N ARG A 53 -3.56 15.93 -17.34
CA ARG A 53 -2.93 16.15 -18.65
C ARG A 53 -2.06 14.97 -19.13
N HIS A 54 -1.58 14.15 -18.22
CA HIS A 54 -0.71 13.02 -18.54
C HIS A 54 -1.48 11.74 -18.91
N PHE A 55 -2.80 11.81 -18.95
CA PHE A 55 -3.64 10.66 -19.26
C PHE A 55 -4.60 10.92 -20.41
N THR A 56 -5.07 9.83 -21.02
CA THR A 56 -6.23 9.80 -21.92
C THR A 56 -7.23 8.78 -21.40
N GLY A 57 -8.52 8.96 -21.70
CA GLY A 57 -9.55 8.00 -21.31
C GLY A 57 -9.92 8.00 -19.83
N LEU A 58 -9.60 9.07 -19.09
CA LEU A 58 -10.16 9.30 -17.78
C LEU A 58 -11.66 9.59 -17.89
N ALA A 59 -12.45 9.06 -16.97
CA ALA A 59 -13.86 9.41 -16.79
C ALA A 59 -14.00 10.58 -15.78
N ARG A 60 -15.24 11.02 -15.54
CA ARG A 60 -15.56 11.91 -14.41
C ARG A 60 -16.18 11.08 -13.28
N GLY A 61 -15.59 11.17 -12.10
CA GLY A 61 -16.01 10.51 -10.88
C GLY A 61 -16.67 11.42 -9.88
N ALA A 62 -16.65 11.06 -8.60
CA ALA A 62 -17.22 11.81 -7.50
C ALA A 62 -16.63 13.22 -7.43
N GLY A 63 -17.48 14.23 -7.20
CA GLY A 63 -17.06 15.64 -7.16
C GLY A 63 -16.49 16.16 -8.48
N GLY A 64 -16.74 15.49 -9.61
CA GLY A 64 -16.17 15.85 -10.92
C GLY A 64 -14.70 15.47 -11.10
N ALA A 65 -14.10 14.76 -10.14
CA ALA A 65 -12.69 14.36 -10.19
C ALA A 65 -12.41 13.42 -11.37
N PRO A 66 -11.17 13.47 -11.93
CA PRO A 66 -10.76 12.49 -12.93
C PRO A 66 -10.72 11.09 -12.33
N ALA A 67 -11.35 10.12 -13.00
CA ALA A 67 -11.45 8.74 -12.57
C ALA A 67 -10.76 7.80 -13.55
N PHE A 68 -9.97 6.87 -13.03
CA PHE A 68 -9.34 5.83 -13.83
C PHE A 68 -10.36 4.78 -14.29
N THR A 69 -10.21 4.35 -15.52
CA THR A 69 -10.98 3.27 -16.13
C THR A 69 -10.03 2.24 -16.73
N PRO A 70 -10.49 1.03 -17.05
CA PRO A 70 -9.67 0.06 -17.80
C PRO A 70 -9.21 0.58 -19.17
N GLY A 71 -9.91 1.60 -19.71
CA GLY A 71 -9.57 2.27 -20.97
C GLY A 71 -8.56 3.41 -20.83
N THR A 72 -8.24 3.86 -19.61
CA THR A 72 -7.29 4.94 -19.37
C THR A 72 -5.88 4.53 -19.83
N ARG A 73 -5.13 5.47 -20.38
CA ARG A 73 -3.73 5.28 -20.80
C ARG A 73 -2.89 6.48 -20.38
N ALA A 74 -1.69 6.22 -19.85
CA ALA A 74 -0.70 7.28 -19.65
C ALA A 74 -0.14 7.73 -21.01
N ARG A 75 0.12 9.03 -21.14
CA ARG A 75 0.74 9.64 -22.35
C ARG A 75 2.26 9.57 -22.19
N ARG A 76 2.95 8.97 -23.15
CA ARG A 76 4.43 8.96 -23.14
C ARG A 76 4.98 10.39 -23.11
N PRO A 77 6.09 10.65 -22.35
CA PRO A 77 6.95 9.70 -21.65
C PRO A 77 6.39 9.22 -20.29
N ALA A 78 5.27 9.76 -19.80
CA ALA A 78 4.67 9.34 -18.54
C ALA A 78 4.25 7.85 -18.58
N GLY A 79 4.50 7.15 -17.47
CA GLY A 79 4.04 5.80 -17.19
C GLY A 79 3.18 5.77 -15.93
N SER A 80 2.26 4.83 -15.80
CA SER A 80 1.48 4.64 -14.57
C SER A 80 0.90 3.24 -14.45
N THR A 81 0.90 2.71 -13.24
CA THR A 81 0.27 1.44 -12.88
C THR A 81 -1.25 1.58 -12.67
N LEU A 82 -1.74 2.79 -12.39
CA LEU A 82 -3.13 3.06 -12.02
C LEU A 82 -4.18 2.60 -13.06
N PRO A 83 -3.96 2.73 -14.38
CA PRO A 83 -4.88 2.15 -15.36
C PRO A 83 -5.04 0.62 -15.24
N GLY A 84 -3.93 -0.08 -14.95
CA GLY A 84 -3.95 -1.52 -14.67
C GLY A 84 -4.66 -1.84 -13.36
N LEU A 85 -4.42 -1.06 -12.32
CA LEU A 85 -5.12 -1.19 -11.04
C LEU A 85 -6.63 -0.96 -11.19
N ALA A 86 -7.05 0.03 -11.99
CA ALA A 86 -8.47 0.26 -12.27
C ALA A 86 -9.15 -0.92 -12.99
N ALA A 87 -8.39 -1.77 -13.69
CA ALA A 87 -8.92 -2.99 -14.31
C ALA A 87 -8.97 -4.17 -13.34
N ASP A 88 -8.07 -4.24 -12.36
CA ASP A 88 -7.85 -5.43 -11.55
C ASP A 88 -8.29 -5.28 -10.08
N LEU A 89 -8.46 -4.05 -9.58
CA LEU A 89 -9.00 -3.82 -8.24
C LEU A 89 -10.53 -3.67 -8.27
N PRO A 90 -11.26 -4.30 -7.38
CA PRO A 90 -12.69 -4.04 -7.16
C PRO A 90 -12.88 -2.72 -6.38
N ALA A 91 -12.41 -1.61 -6.97
CA ALA A 91 -12.46 -0.25 -6.43
C ALA A 91 -12.66 0.77 -7.55
N ARG A 92 -13.17 1.95 -7.21
CA ARG A 92 -13.22 3.10 -8.12
C ARG A 92 -12.08 4.05 -7.78
N LEU A 93 -11.12 4.22 -8.70
CA LEU A 93 -9.92 5.02 -8.47
C LEU A 93 -10.12 6.44 -9.01
N LEU A 94 -9.88 7.44 -8.16
CA LEU A 94 -9.87 8.87 -8.50
C LEU A 94 -8.45 9.41 -8.47
N LEU A 95 -8.12 10.29 -9.41
CA LEU A 95 -6.82 10.95 -9.47
C LEU A 95 -6.77 12.15 -8.53
N LEU A 96 -5.79 12.16 -7.62
CA LEU A 96 -5.34 13.34 -6.89
C LEU A 96 -4.23 14.03 -7.68
N ASP A 97 -4.41 15.31 -7.97
CA ASP A 97 -3.41 16.15 -8.64
C ASP A 97 -2.98 17.27 -7.70
N PRO A 98 -1.77 17.22 -7.11
CA PRO A 98 -1.29 18.20 -6.15
C PRO A 98 -0.66 19.44 -6.79
N ALA A 99 -0.62 19.54 -8.12
CA ALA A 99 0.09 20.61 -8.83
C ALA A 99 -0.38 22.04 -8.46
N GLY A 100 -1.64 22.21 -8.03
CA GLY A 100 -2.17 23.49 -7.60
C GLY A 100 -1.94 23.82 -6.12
N GLY A 101 -1.02 23.14 -5.46
CA GLY A 101 -0.68 23.38 -4.05
C GLY A 101 -1.71 22.85 -3.06
N LEU A 102 -1.49 23.16 -1.79
CA LEU A 102 -2.22 22.57 -0.67
C LEU A 102 -3.72 22.92 -0.69
N THR A 103 -4.07 24.20 -0.91
CA THR A 103 -5.46 24.67 -0.87
C THR A 103 -6.29 24.08 -2.03
N ALA A 104 -5.72 24.02 -3.23
CA ALA A 104 -6.40 23.41 -4.38
C ALA A 104 -6.61 21.91 -4.18
N LEU A 105 -5.62 21.21 -3.61
CA LEU A 105 -5.73 19.80 -3.28
C LEU A 105 -6.84 19.56 -2.23
N ALA A 106 -6.89 20.36 -1.17
CA ALA A 106 -7.94 20.30 -0.15
C ALA A 106 -9.33 20.50 -0.75
N GLY A 107 -9.51 21.49 -1.63
CA GLY A 107 -10.77 21.73 -2.33
C GLY A 107 -11.22 20.53 -3.17
N ARG A 108 -10.30 19.87 -3.87
CA ARG A 108 -10.59 18.66 -4.65
C ARG A 108 -10.99 17.47 -3.77
N ILE A 109 -10.24 17.23 -2.68
CA ILE A 109 -10.57 16.18 -1.71
C ILE A 109 -11.93 16.45 -1.08
N GLY A 110 -12.22 17.70 -0.69
CA GLY A 110 -13.50 18.11 -0.13
C GLY A 110 -14.67 17.81 -1.08
N ALA A 111 -14.57 18.22 -2.34
CA ALA A 111 -15.61 17.96 -3.34
C ALA A 111 -15.83 16.44 -3.57
N MET A 112 -14.77 15.63 -3.60
CA MET A 112 -14.88 14.18 -3.70
C MET A 112 -15.56 13.58 -2.47
N ALA A 113 -15.19 14.04 -1.26
CA ALA A 113 -15.74 13.53 -0.02
C ALA A 113 -17.21 13.88 0.16
N GLU A 114 -17.62 15.11 -0.15
CA GLU A 114 -19.01 15.53 -0.13
C GLU A 114 -19.87 14.69 -1.08
N ALA A 115 -19.40 14.47 -2.30
CA ALA A 115 -20.07 13.62 -3.28
C ALA A 115 -20.11 12.14 -2.87
N ALA A 116 -19.19 11.70 -2.03
CA ALA A 116 -19.14 10.33 -1.51
C ALA A 116 -20.04 10.13 -0.30
N GLY A 117 -20.19 11.13 0.58
CA GLY A 117 -21.00 10.98 1.79
C GLY A 117 -20.52 11.78 2.98
N GLY A 118 -19.54 12.67 2.79
CA GLY A 118 -19.07 13.60 3.80
C GLY A 118 -18.18 13.01 4.87
N ARG A 119 -17.41 11.96 4.55
CA ARG A 119 -16.41 11.37 5.45
C ARG A 119 -15.16 10.96 4.68
N ILE A 120 -14.00 11.19 5.29
CA ILE A 120 -12.69 10.83 4.73
C ILE A 120 -12.02 9.76 5.60
N ARG A 121 -11.36 8.80 4.95
CA ARG A 121 -10.51 7.79 5.55
C ARG A 121 -9.16 7.77 4.85
N ILE A 122 -8.13 8.29 5.51
CA ILE A 122 -6.76 8.24 5.00
C ILE A 122 -6.20 6.86 5.37
N VAL A 123 -5.58 6.20 4.39
CA VAL A 123 -4.90 4.91 4.62
C VAL A 123 -3.47 5.05 4.20
N ASP A 124 -2.57 4.96 5.16
CA ASP A 124 -1.13 4.85 4.93
C ASP A 124 -0.36 4.47 6.20
N ILE A 125 0.96 4.46 6.08
CA ILE A 125 1.91 4.32 7.17
C ILE A 125 2.34 5.73 7.56
N LEU A 126 2.11 6.10 8.82
CA LEU A 126 2.50 7.43 9.31
C LEU A 126 4.01 7.56 9.30
N THR A 127 4.51 8.41 8.40
CA THR A 127 5.90 8.81 8.40
C THR A 127 6.10 10.06 9.27
N HIS A 128 7.18 10.08 10.01
CA HIS A 128 7.60 11.26 10.78
C HIS A 128 8.71 11.96 10.03
N GLY A 129 8.45 13.19 9.64
CA GLY A 129 9.38 14.01 8.88
C GLY A 129 10.64 14.46 9.60
N ASP A 130 10.89 14.03 10.82
CA ASP A 130 12.08 14.38 11.63
C ASP A 130 13.05 13.21 11.85
N GLU A 131 12.76 12.02 11.30
CA GLU A 131 13.68 10.88 11.36
C GLU A 131 14.69 10.94 10.20
N PRO A 132 16.00 10.92 10.47
CA PRO A 132 17.01 10.84 9.42
C PRO A 132 16.85 9.53 8.62
N GLY A 133 16.78 9.64 7.31
CA GLY A 133 16.74 8.46 6.41
C GLY A 133 15.35 8.07 5.90
N LEU A 134 14.29 8.80 6.22
CA LEU A 134 12.98 8.61 5.59
C LEU A 134 13.05 8.91 4.08
N CYS A 135 12.48 8.03 3.27
CA CYS A 135 12.57 8.13 1.83
C CYS A 135 11.41 8.91 1.19
N SER A 136 10.27 9.06 1.87
CA SER A 136 9.04 9.59 1.25
C SER A 136 8.04 10.21 2.23
N PRO A 137 8.44 11.18 3.08
CA PRO A 137 7.53 11.78 4.05
C PRO A 137 6.54 12.76 3.43
N PHE A 138 6.73 13.14 2.17
CA PHE A 138 6.09 14.32 1.59
C PHE A 138 4.64 14.08 1.16
N GLY A 139 4.33 12.94 0.51
CA GLY A 139 2.99 12.61 0.05
C GLY A 139 1.98 12.49 1.19
N ASP A 140 2.40 11.84 2.28
CA ASP A 140 1.59 11.62 3.48
C ASP A 140 1.32 12.92 4.21
N ALA A 141 2.36 13.73 4.42
CA ALA A 141 2.24 15.04 5.05
C ALA A 141 1.30 15.97 4.26
N LEU A 142 1.42 15.97 2.93
CA LEU A 142 0.56 16.75 2.04
C LEU A 142 -0.90 16.29 2.13
N THR A 143 -1.13 14.97 2.18
CA THR A 143 -2.45 14.38 2.34
C THR A 143 -3.08 14.73 3.69
N LEU A 144 -2.33 14.58 4.79
CA LEU A 144 -2.79 14.93 6.13
C LEU A 144 -3.20 16.41 6.20
N ALA A 145 -2.33 17.30 5.71
CA ALA A 145 -2.58 18.75 5.70
C ALA A 145 -3.79 19.11 4.81
N ALA A 146 -3.90 18.54 3.62
CA ALA A 146 -5.01 18.79 2.72
C ALA A 146 -6.35 18.32 3.30
N CYS A 147 -6.40 17.11 3.86
CA CYS A 147 -7.59 16.59 4.51
C CYS A 147 -7.99 17.41 5.74
N HIS A 148 -7.01 17.88 6.54
CA HIS A 148 -7.29 18.77 7.67
C HIS A 148 -7.95 20.08 7.23
N LEU A 149 -7.51 20.68 6.12
CA LEU A 149 -8.11 21.91 5.58
C LEU A 149 -9.55 21.74 5.08
N THR A 150 -9.97 20.51 4.76
CA THR A 150 -11.37 20.30 4.33
C THR A 150 -12.38 20.52 5.44
N GLY A 151 -11.99 20.37 6.71
CA GLY A 151 -12.90 20.37 7.87
C GLY A 151 -13.86 19.18 7.90
N ILE A 152 -13.73 18.23 6.98
CA ILE A 152 -14.58 17.03 6.91
C ILE A 152 -14.12 16.00 7.94
N PRO A 153 -15.04 15.30 8.66
CA PRO A 153 -14.68 14.25 9.60
C PRO A 153 -13.75 13.20 8.96
N THR A 154 -12.53 13.11 9.48
CA THR A 154 -11.46 12.28 8.91
C THR A 154 -10.87 11.36 9.96
N THR A 155 -10.62 10.10 9.58
CA THR A 155 -9.89 9.10 10.37
C THR A 155 -8.66 8.66 9.59
N VAL A 156 -7.51 8.56 10.26
CA VAL A 156 -6.26 8.07 9.67
C VAL A 156 -6.07 6.60 10.07
N TYR A 157 -5.67 5.78 9.11
CA TYR A 157 -5.39 4.37 9.30
C TYR A 157 -3.94 4.06 8.98
N VAL A 158 -3.27 3.37 9.89
CA VAL A 158 -1.89 2.89 9.74
C VAL A 158 -1.93 1.38 9.50
N ALA A 159 -1.55 0.99 8.29
CA ALA A 159 -1.59 -0.38 7.82
C ALA A 159 -0.20 -1.03 7.90
N GLY A 160 -0.11 -2.20 8.52
CA GLY A 160 1.13 -3.00 8.51
C GLY A 160 2.36 -2.25 9.05
N PRO A 161 2.37 -1.82 10.33
CA PRO A 161 3.47 -1.02 10.88
C PRO A 161 4.84 -1.62 10.59
N GLY A 162 5.75 -0.81 10.05
CA GLY A 162 7.15 -1.19 9.77
C GLY A 162 7.38 -2.02 8.50
N LEU A 163 6.34 -2.34 7.71
CA LEU A 163 6.47 -3.21 6.53
C LEU A 163 7.07 -2.52 5.30
N ASP A 164 7.07 -1.20 5.26
CA ASP A 164 7.72 -0.40 4.21
C ASP A 164 9.23 -0.27 4.41
N GLY A 165 9.72 -0.54 5.64
CA GLY A 165 11.12 -0.42 6.02
C GLY A 165 11.57 1.02 6.29
N GLU A 166 10.67 1.99 6.33
CA GLU A 166 11.01 3.40 6.60
C GLU A 166 11.07 3.70 8.09
N ILE A 167 10.04 3.27 8.84
CA ILE A 167 10.03 3.39 10.31
C ILE A 167 9.81 2.00 10.91
N ASP A 168 10.60 1.66 11.92
CA ASP A 168 10.46 0.36 12.57
C ASP A 168 9.13 0.23 13.35
N GLU A 169 8.62 -1.01 13.41
CA GLU A 169 7.36 -1.36 14.07
C GLU A 169 7.28 -0.79 15.50
N ARG A 170 8.34 -0.90 16.28
CA ARG A 170 8.35 -0.48 17.68
C ARG A 170 8.20 1.04 17.82
N THR A 171 8.88 1.80 16.97
CA THR A 171 8.79 3.26 16.94
C THR A 171 7.38 3.70 16.57
N LEU A 172 6.78 3.10 15.54
CA LEU A 172 5.40 3.40 15.15
C LEU A 172 4.40 3.07 16.26
N LEU A 173 4.50 1.89 16.87
CA LEU A 173 3.59 1.48 17.94
C LEU A 173 3.67 2.38 19.18
N ALA A 174 4.84 2.93 19.49
CA ALA A 174 4.99 3.88 20.58
C ALA A 174 4.21 5.20 20.34
N ARG A 175 3.87 5.50 19.10
CA ARG A 175 3.12 6.68 18.67
C ARG A 175 1.61 6.41 18.47
N LEU A 176 1.18 5.16 18.67
CA LEU A 176 -0.22 4.72 18.55
C LEU A 176 -0.76 4.22 19.91
N PRO A 177 -0.56 4.95 21.03
CA PRO A 177 -0.94 4.48 22.35
C PRO A 177 -2.48 4.37 22.47
N GLY A 178 -2.93 3.27 23.05
CA GLY A 178 -4.35 3.07 23.34
C GLY A 178 -5.24 2.71 22.15
N CYS A 179 -4.69 2.64 20.94
CA CYS A 179 -5.45 2.24 19.75
C CYS A 179 -5.73 0.73 19.76
N HIS A 180 -6.99 0.35 19.68
CA HIS A 180 -7.38 -1.05 19.45
C HIS A 180 -7.31 -1.32 17.94
N PRO A 181 -6.34 -2.14 17.47
CA PRO A 181 -6.20 -2.38 16.04
C PRO A 181 -7.31 -3.30 15.51
N LEU A 182 -7.75 -3.00 14.30
CA LEU A 182 -8.53 -3.92 13.50
C LEU A 182 -7.62 -5.02 12.95
N THR A 183 -8.20 -6.18 12.66
CA THR A 183 -7.47 -7.27 12.00
C THR A 183 -8.19 -7.61 10.71
N PRO A 184 -7.59 -7.29 9.53
CA PRO A 184 -8.15 -7.69 8.27
C PRO A 184 -8.32 -9.21 8.18
N GLY A 185 -9.46 -9.65 7.65
CA GLY A 185 -9.64 -11.06 7.33
C GLY A 185 -8.98 -11.42 6.00
N PRO A 186 -8.69 -12.73 5.77
CA PRO A 186 -8.08 -13.19 4.50
C PRO A 186 -8.87 -12.77 3.25
N ALA A 187 -10.19 -12.67 3.34
CA ALA A 187 -11.04 -12.23 2.22
C ALA A 187 -10.75 -10.77 1.79
N ALA A 188 -10.44 -9.87 2.76
CA ALA A 188 -10.07 -8.49 2.46
C ALA A 188 -8.75 -8.43 1.69
N ALA A 189 -7.73 -9.19 2.11
CA ALA A 189 -6.44 -9.27 1.41
C ALA A 189 -6.59 -9.94 0.03
N SER A 190 -7.40 -10.99 -0.08
CA SER A 190 -7.66 -11.68 -1.36
C SER A 190 -8.34 -10.78 -2.39
N ALA A 191 -9.06 -9.72 -1.97
CA ALA A 191 -9.64 -8.76 -2.91
C ALA A 191 -8.60 -8.04 -3.77
N ALA A 192 -7.36 -7.89 -3.29
CA ALA A 192 -6.24 -7.29 -4.02
C ALA A 192 -5.38 -8.32 -4.79
N ALA A 193 -5.64 -9.62 -4.66
CA ALA A 193 -4.75 -10.69 -5.14
C ALA A 193 -4.43 -10.60 -6.64
N ARG A 194 -5.40 -10.21 -7.47
CA ARG A 194 -5.21 -10.08 -8.92
C ARG A 194 -4.21 -8.98 -9.25
N ALA A 195 -4.28 -7.85 -8.58
CA ALA A 195 -3.37 -6.74 -8.76
C ALA A 195 -2.00 -7.03 -8.11
N LEU A 196 -1.96 -7.63 -6.92
CA LEU A 196 -0.73 -8.04 -6.25
C LEU A 196 0.10 -9.05 -7.06
N ALA A 197 -0.51 -9.79 -7.98
CA ALA A 197 0.21 -10.75 -8.84
C ALA A 197 1.18 -10.08 -9.83
N TRP A 198 1.04 -8.79 -10.11
CA TRP A 198 1.87 -8.07 -11.07
C TRP A 198 2.38 -6.71 -10.58
N HIS A 199 1.71 -6.09 -9.62
CA HIS A 199 2.08 -4.76 -9.13
C HIS A 199 3.30 -4.82 -8.22
N PRO A 200 4.28 -3.90 -8.37
CA PRO A 200 5.55 -3.94 -7.63
C PRO A 200 5.48 -3.40 -6.18
N SER A 201 4.31 -3.15 -5.62
CA SER A 201 4.18 -2.66 -4.23
C SER A 201 4.60 -3.74 -3.23
N GLU A 202 5.77 -3.54 -2.61
CA GLU A 202 6.31 -4.45 -1.60
C GLU A 202 5.53 -4.38 -0.28
N ALA A 203 5.28 -3.19 0.24
CA ALA A 203 4.58 -3.00 1.52
C ALA A 203 3.17 -3.60 1.49
N SER A 204 2.37 -3.33 0.44
CA SER A 204 1.03 -3.90 0.29
C SER A 204 1.06 -5.43 0.14
N ALA A 205 2.07 -5.98 -0.56
CA ALA A 205 2.23 -7.43 -0.71
C ALA A 205 2.61 -8.09 0.62
N LEU A 206 3.53 -7.50 1.38
CA LEU A 206 3.93 -7.98 2.71
C LEU A 206 2.76 -7.94 3.69
N TRP A 207 1.97 -6.85 3.67
CA TRP A 207 0.78 -6.75 4.49
C TRP A 207 -0.26 -7.82 4.15
N ALA A 208 -0.57 -8.01 2.87
CA ALA A 208 -1.47 -9.08 2.43
C ALA A 208 -0.96 -10.47 2.84
N ALA A 209 0.34 -10.74 2.72
CA ALA A 209 0.95 -11.99 3.18
C ALA A 209 0.81 -12.16 4.71
N ALA A 210 1.05 -11.11 5.49
CA ALA A 210 0.87 -11.11 6.94
C ALA A 210 -0.59 -11.38 7.35
N VAL A 211 -1.57 -10.80 6.62
CA VAL A 211 -3.00 -11.06 6.82
C VAL A 211 -3.34 -12.53 6.52
N HIS A 212 -2.71 -13.14 5.53
CA HIS A 212 -2.84 -14.57 5.24
C HIS A 212 -2.06 -15.48 6.20
N GLY A 213 -1.40 -14.91 7.22
CA GLY A 213 -0.73 -15.68 8.27
C GLY A 213 0.77 -15.87 8.07
N ALA A 214 1.40 -15.29 7.06
CA ALA A 214 2.86 -15.32 6.92
C ALA A 214 3.54 -14.65 8.13
N ARG A 215 4.63 -15.25 8.61
CA ARG A 215 5.43 -14.77 9.76
C ARG A 215 6.90 -15.06 9.52
N GLY A 216 7.76 -14.26 10.18
CA GLY A 216 9.22 -14.39 10.11
C GLY A 216 9.84 -13.44 9.11
N THR A 217 11.14 -13.58 8.90
CA THR A 217 11.94 -12.67 8.09
C THR A 217 11.67 -12.86 6.60
N VAL A 218 11.31 -11.80 5.90
CA VAL A 218 11.10 -11.75 4.46
C VAL A 218 12.05 -10.75 3.84
N ARG A 219 12.78 -11.19 2.82
CA ARG A 219 13.63 -10.29 2.02
C ARG A 219 12.79 -9.69 0.90
N ALA A 220 12.50 -8.40 1.01
CA ALA A 220 11.96 -7.59 -0.06
C ALA A 220 13.08 -7.11 -1.02
N VAL A 221 12.75 -6.38 -2.07
CA VAL A 221 13.76 -5.92 -3.04
C VAL A 221 14.70 -4.89 -2.42
N ASN A 222 14.13 -3.97 -1.64
CA ASN A 222 14.87 -2.82 -1.11
C ASN A 222 15.26 -2.96 0.36
N HIS A 223 14.61 -3.83 1.12
CA HIS A 223 14.84 -4.01 2.56
C HIS A 223 14.54 -5.45 3.00
N THR A 224 14.73 -5.71 4.30
CA THR A 224 14.30 -6.94 4.94
C THR A 224 13.22 -6.59 5.97
N ALA A 225 12.06 -7.21 5.85
CA ALA A 225 10.94 -7.03 6.76
C ALA A 225 10.79 -8.23 7.70
N GLU A 226 10.46 -7.98 8.95
CA GLU A 226 10.08 -9.02 9.91
C GLU A 226 8.57 -9.06 10.05
N LEU A 227 7.93 -10.13 9.62
CA LEU A 227 6.49 -10.33 9.75
C LEU A 227 6.17 -10.87 11.14
N THR A 228 5.64 -10.00 12.00
CA THR A 228 5.30 -10.26 13.39
C THR A 228 3.80 -10.52 13.59
N GLY A 229 3.35 -10.67 14.83
CA GLY A 229 1.94 -10.69 15.18
C GLY A 229 1.23 -9.35 14.99
N VAL A 230 1.99 -8.27 14.87
CA VAL A 230 1.50 -6.90 14.64
C VAL A 230 1.33 -6.60 13.14
N SER A 231 2.19 -7.17 12.31
CA SER A 231 2.21 -6.90 10.87
C SER A 231 0.84 -6.98 10.15
N PRO A 232 -0.11 -7.88 10.49
CA PRO A 232 -1.41 -7.89 9.84
C PRO A 232 -2.37 -6.80 10.33
N LYS A 233 -2.00 -6.01 11.34
CA LYS A 233 -2.91 -5.08 12.01
C LYS A 233 -3.13 -3.79 11.21
N LEU A 234 -4.30 -3.18 11.46
CA LEU A 234 -4.72 -1.89 10.94
C LEU A 234 -5.06 -1.02 12.14
N TYR A 235 -4.21 -0.06 12.46
CA TYR A 235 -4.43 0.92 13.54
C TYR A 235 -5.19 2.12 13.00
N HIS A 236 -5.84 2.87 13.89
CA HIS A 236 -6.50 4.12 13.49
C HIS A 236 -6.36 5.17 14.60
N LEU A 237 -6.31 6.44 14.18
CA LEU A 237 -6.23 7.59 15.06
C LEU A 237 -6.97 8.78 14.45
N PRO A 238 -7.38 9.77 15.29
CA PRO A 238 -7.93 11.03 14.81
C PRO A 238 -6.93 11.78 13.92
N LEU A 239 -7.44 12.53 12.93
CA LEU A 239 -6.61 13.33 12.03
C LEU A 239 -5.74 14.35 12.78
N ASP A 240 -6.30 15.04 13.79
CA ASP A 240 -5.56 16.04 14.55
C ASP A 240 -4.35 15.46 15.28
N GLU A 241 -4.49 14.22 15.78
CA GLU A 241 -3.39 13.48 16.42
C GLU A 241 -2.32 13.10 15.38
N ALA A 242 -2.73 12.61 14.20
CA ALA A 242 -1.80 12.32 13.11
C ALA A 242 -1.03 13.57 12.65
N VAL A 243 -1.71 14.70 12.50
CA VAL A 243 -1.10 15.98 12.16
C VAL A 243 -0.15 16.44 13.27
N ALA A 244 -0.52 16.28 14.55
CA ALA A 244 0.34 16.65 15.67
C ALA A 244 1.68 15.87 15.67
N HIS A 245 1.66 14.62 15.18
CA HIS A 245 2.84 13.77 15.05
C HIS A 245 3.64 14.00 13.74
N ASN A 246 3.17 14.82 12.80
CA ASN A 246 3.84 15.07 11.53
C ASN A 246 4.26 16.54 11.41
N PRO A 247 5.55 16.88 11.63
CA PRO A 247 6.02 18.27 11.58
C PRO A 247 5.90 18.91 10.20
N VAL A 248 6.02 18.14 9.12
CA VAL A 248 5.84 18.64 7.75
C VAL A 248 4.38 19.01 7.51
N ALA A 249 3.43 18.17 7.92
CA ALA A 249 1.99 18.48 7.80
C ALA A 249 1.61 19.75 8.58
N ARG A 250 2.15 19.93 9.80
CA ARG A 250 1.95 21.14 10.58
C ARG A 250 2.49 22.40 9.90
N ALA A 251 3.67 22.31 9.33
CA ALA A 251 4.27 23.42 8.60
C ALA A 251 3.51 23.76 7.32
N LEU A 252 3.06 22.73 6.56
CA LEU A 252 2.19 22.93 5.40
C LEU A 252 0.89 23.65 5.76
N LEU A 253 0.28 23.32 6.91
CA LEU A 253 -0.91 24.00 7.41
C LEU A 253 -0.65 25.45 7.81
N ALA A 254 0.52 25.75 8.36
CA ALA A 254 0.91 27.09 8.78
C ALA A 254 1.25 28.00 7.60
N GLU A 255 2.06 27.50 6.63
CA GLU A 255 2.58 28.29 5.51
C GLU A 255 1.66 28.28 4.28
N ARG A 256 0.81 27.25 4.12
CA ARG A 256 -0.16 27.09 3.01
C ARG A 256 0.44 27.32 1.62
N PRO A 257 1.42 26.53 1.22
CA PRO A 257 2.07 26.69 -0.08
C PRO A 257 1.07 26.62 -1.24
N GLU A 258 1.27 27.50 -2.23
CA GLU A 258 0.38 27.64 -3.39
C GLU A 258 0.78 26.70 -4.53
N THR A 259 2.01 26.18 -4.49
CA THR A 259 2.53 25.24 -5.48
C THR A 259 3.08 23.97 -4.81
N LEU A 260 3.21 22.92 -5.60
CA LEU A 260 3.82 21.68 -5.13
C LEU A 260 5.31 21.85 -4.82
N GLU A 261 6.01 22.69 -5.60
CA GLU A 261 7.41 23.01 -5.42
C GLU A 261 7.64 23.73 -4.08
N GLU A 262 6.84 24.75 -3.76
CA GLU A 262 6.91 25.43 -2.45
C GLU A 262 6.68 24.46 -1.27
N ALA A 263 5.74 23.52 -1.43
CA ALA A 263 5.48 22.49 -0.43
C ALA A 263 6.68 21.53 -0.29
N ALA A 264 7.33 21.18 -1.39
CA ALA A 264 8.53 20.34 -1.39
C ALA A 264 9.74 21.06 -0.78
N ASP A 265 9.91 22.34 -1.07
CA ASP A 265 10.94 23.19 -0.46
C ASP A 265 10.75 23.32 1.05
N LEU A 266 9.51 23.43 1.50
CA LEU A 266 9.16 23.45 2.93
C LEU A 266 9.55 22.13 3.61
N SER A 267 9.19 21.00 3.00
CA SER A 267 9.59 19.68 3.47
C SER A 267 11.12 19.56 3.54
N HIS A 268 11.81 20.04 2.51
CA HIS A 268 13.28 20.02 2.48
C HIS A 268 13.93 20.84 3.60
N ARG A 269 13.40 22.02 3.87
CA ARG A 269 13.91 22.86 5.00
C ARG A 269 13.80 22.18 6.35
N LEU A 270 12.77 21.35 6.54
CA LEU A 270 12.50 20.69 7.81
C LEU A 270 13.21 19.34 7.98
N THR A 271 13.32 18.58 6.88
CA THR A 271 13.77 17.18 6.95
C THR A 271 15.12 16.93 6.26
N GLY A 272 15.60 17.90 5.47
CA GLY A 272 16.73 17.71 4.56
C GLY A 272 16.38 16.90 3.30
N ILE A 273 15.14 16.46 3.15
CA ILE A 273 14.68 15.66 2.00
C ILE A 273 13.76 16.49 1.12
N HIS A 274 14.19 16.72 -0.12
CA HIS A 274 13.34 17.35 -1.13
C HIS A 274 12.55 16.27 -1.85
N GLY A 275 11.27 16.09 -1.50
CA GLY A 275 10.44 14.99 -1.96
C GLY A 275 10.39 14.79 -3.48
N LEU A 276 10.33 15.87 -4.26
CA LEU A 276 10.35 15.81 -5.73
C LEU A 276 11.74 15.46 -6.28
N ALA A 277 12.81 16.06 -5.75
CA ALA A 277 14.17 15.85 -6.24
C ALA A 277 14.72 14.47 -5.81
N SER A 278 14.37 13.98 -4.63
CA SER A 278 14.82 12.66 -4.15
C SER A 278 14.24 11.51 -4.99
N GLU A 279 13.00 11.62 -5.44
CA GLU A 279 12.42 10.65 -6.37
C GLU A 279 13.09 10.70 -7.75
N GLN A 280 13.47 11.89 -8.23
CA GLN A 280 14.19 12.06 -9.49
C GLN A 280 15.63 11.53 -9.43
N ALA A 281 16.29 11.62 -8.27
CA ALA A 281 17.66 11.17 -8.08
C ALA A 281 17.79 9.64 -7.93
N ARG A 282 16.71 8.91 -7.74
CA ARG A 282 16.72 7.45 -7.73
C ARG A 282 17.10 6.95 -9.12
N THR A 283 18.34 6.47 -9.26
CA THR A 283 18.83 5.89 -10.51
C THR A 283 17.94 4.69 -10.87
N PRO A 284 17.36 4.64 -12.09
CA PRO A 284 16.59 3.49 -12.52
C PRO A 284 17.43 2.22 -12.37
N ARG A 285 16.93 1.20 -11.70
CA ARG A 285 17.59 -0.11 -11.72
C ARG A 285 17.62 -0.57 -13.17
N GLN A 286 18.79 -0.98 -13.65
CA GLN A 286 18.96 -1.61 -14.96
C GLN A 286 18.22 -2.96 -14.97
N GLY A 287 16.94 -2.91 -15.26
CA GLY A 287 16.06 -4.05 -15.49
C GLY A 287 15.27 -3.82 -16.78
N PRO A 288 14.68 -4.86 -17.39
CA PRO A 288 13.81 -4.66 -18.54
C PRO A 288 12.69 -3.69 -18.17
N PRO A 289 12.28 -2.80 -19.11
CA PRO A 289 11.22 -1.84 -18.87
C PRO A 289 9.95 -2.56 -18.41
N TYR A 290 9.28 -2.01 -17.39
CA TYR A 290 7.99 -2.50 -16.95
C TYR A 290 7.02 -2.52 -18.14
N THR A 291 6.63 -3.71 -18.55
CA THR A 291 5.55 -3.90 -19.53
C THR A 291 4.32 -4.32 -18.76
N PRO A 292 3.26 -3.46 -18.67
CA PRO A 292 2.01 -3.90 -18.08
C PRO A 292 1.56 -5.19 -18.75
N ALA A 293 1.25 -6.21 -17.99
CA ALA A 293 0.62 -7.42 -18.53
C ALA A 293 -0.65 -6.94 -19.28
N GLY A 294 -0.68 -7.11 -20.59
CA GLY A 294 -1.86 -6.83 -21.38
C GLY A 294 -3.06 -7.59 -20.81
N PRO A 295 -4.30 -7.19 -21.10
CA PRO A 295 -5.49 -7.89 -20.64
C PRO A 295 -5.29 -9.37 -20.94
N ALA A 296 -5.44 -10.22 -19.93
CA ALA A 296 -5.07 -11.63 -19.92
C ALA A 296 -5.62 -12.38 -21.15
N GLY A 297 -4.90 -12.24 -22.25
CA GLY A 297 -5.01 -13.10 -23.41
C GLY A 297 -4.38 -14.44 -23.01
N ARG A 298 -5.22 -15.46 -23.04
CA ARG A 298 -4.92 -16.90 -22.95
C ARG A 298 -3.55 -17.22 -22.34
N ARG A 299 -3.56 -17.74 -21.13
CA ARG A 299 -2.40 -18.38 -20.53
C ARG A 299 -1.91 -19.43 -21.53
N ASP A 300 -0.82 -19.14 -22.22
CA ASP A 300 0.01 -20.18 -22.79
C ASP A 300 0.41 -21.07 -21.62
N ARG A 301 -0.06 -22.29 -21.63
CA ARG A 301 0.33 -23.28 -20.64
C ARG A 301 1.84 -23.37 -20.72
N LEU A 302 2.51 -22.98 -19.62
CA LEU A 302 3.91 -23.32 -19.45
C LEU A 302 4.05 -24.78 -19.81
N PRO A 303 4.96 -25.18 -20.70
CA PRO A 303 5.19 -26.56 -21.00
C PRO A 303 5.57 -27.25 -19.70
N GLY A 304 4.72 -28.13 -19.20
CA GLY A 304 5.02 -28.97 -18.06
C GLY A 304 6.35 -29.68 -18.30
N PRO A 305 7.11 -30.05 -17.25
CA PRO A 305 8.34 -30.79 -17.40
C PRO A 305 8.06 -32.03 -18.26
N ARG A 306 8.66 -32.05 -19.44
CA ARG A 306 8.60 -33.24 -20.32
C ARG A 306 9.30 -34.38 -19.58
N CYS A 307 8.53 -35.28 -19.00
CA CYS A 307 9.05 -36.60 -18.65
C CYS A 307 9.58 -37.23 -19.94
N ARG A 308 10.89 -37.35 -20.07
CA ARG A 308 11.50 -38.18 -21.09
C ARG A 308 11.04 -39.63 -20.80
N PRO A 309 10.53 -40.38 -21.78
CA PRO A 309 10.34 -41.80 -21.59
C PRO A 309 11.74 -42.42 -21.50
N GLU A 310 12.14 -42.81 -20.30
CA GLU A 310 13.32 -43.67 -20.13
C GLU A 310 13.04 -45.02 -20.76
N GLY A 311 13.95 -45.43 -21.63
CA GLY A 311 13.93 -46.70 -22.30
C GLY A 311 13.96 -47.85 -21.30
N THR A 312 13.16 -48.86 -21.58
CA THR A 312 13.11 -50.14 -20.89
C THR A 312 14.49 -50.81 -20.78
N PRO A 313 14.98 -51.16 -19.59
CA PRO A 313 15.95 -52.23 -19.44
C PRO A 313 15.23 -53.55 -19.11
N ARG A 314 15.48 -54.54 -19.92
CA ARG A 314 15.24 -55.94 -19.61
C ARG A 314 16.21 -56.38 -18.47
N GLY A 315 15.69 -57.11 -17.50
CA GLY A 315 16.54 -57.93 -16.64
C GLY A 315 16.26 -57.75 -15.15
N GLY A 316 15.64 -58.72 -14.57
CA GLY A 316 15.19 -58.83 -13.19
C GLY A 316 16.25 -58.70 -12.12
N ARG A 317 15.82 -58.25 -10.98
CA ARG A 317 16.19 -58.77 -9.63
C ARG A 317 15.22 -58.16 -8.62
N ARG A 318 14.61 -59.05 -7.84
CA ARG A 318 13.78 -58.73 -6.66
C ARG A 318 14.67 -58.04 -5.63
N CYS A 319 14.30 -56.88 -5.16
CA CYS A 319 14.81 -56.29 -3.93
C CYS A 319 13.66 -56.07 -2.95
N GLY A 320 13.87 -56.64 -1.77
CA GLY A 320 12.89 -56.74 -0.69
C GLY A 320 12.56 -55.41 -0.05
N ALA A 321 11.32 -55.29 0.35
CA ALA A 321 10.78 -54.19 1.16
C ALA A 321 11.46 -54.19 2.54
N ARG A 322 12.17 -53.13 2.88
CA ARG A 322 12.58 -52.84 4.27
C ARG A 322 11.54 -51.97 4.91
N HIS A 323 10.83 -52.51 5.89
CA HIS A 323 9.98 -51.79 6.82
C HIS A 323 10.83 -50.81 7.64
N LEU A 324 10.49 -49.55 7.63
CA LEU A 324 10.95 -48.55 8.59
C LEU A 324 10.06 -48.60 9.84
N PRO A 325 10.64 -48.54 11.05
CA PRO A 325 9.85 -48.66 12.29
C PRO A 325 9.10 -47.36 12.58
N VAL A 326 7.84 -47.53 12.94
CA VAL A 326 6.95 -46.48 13.47
C VAL A 326 7.49 -46.00 14.81
N ARG A 327 7.85 -44.71 14.92
CA ARG A 327 8.23 -44.09 16.20
C ARG A 327 7.00 -43.94 17.11
N ARG A 328 7.09 -44.51 18.31
CA ARG A 328 6.11 -44.35 19.39
C ARG A 328 6.06 -42.88 19.90
N PRO A 329 4.90 -42.35 20.28
CA PRO A 329 4.80 -41.02 20.88
C PRO A 329 5.40 -41.04 22.29
N LEU A 330 6.07 -39.93 22.64
CA LEU A 330 6.62 -39.66 23.98
C LEU A 330 5.49 -39.40 25.00
N PRO A 331 5.68 -39.82 26.26
CA PRO A 331 4.69 -39.60 27.32
C PRO A 331 4.61 -38.14 27.74
N ARG A 332 3.40 -37.66 28.02
CA ARG A 332 3.13 -36.30 28.50
C ARG A 332 3.66 -36.13 29.93
N PRO A 333 4.24 -34.95 30.29
CA PRO A 333 4.64 -34.65 31.64
C PRO A 333 3.38 -34.54 32.57
N ARG A 334 3.46 -35.10 33.80
CA ARG A 334 2.46 -34.95 34.85
C ARG A 334 2.52 -33.53 35.39
N LEU A 335 1.38 -32.85 35.44
CA LEU A 335 1.18 -31.62 36.20
C LEU A 335 1.07 -31.98 37.69
N ASP A 336 2.07 -31.61 38.46
CA ASP A 336 2.05 -31.63 39.91
C ASP A 336 1.07 -30.56 40.43
N ARG A 337 0.09 -31.03 41.23
CA ARG A 337 -0.85 -30.15 41.93
C ARG A 337 -0.15 -29.58 43.18
N HIS A 338 0.02 -28.28 43.26
CA HIS A 338 0.40 -27.60 44.50
C HIS A 338 -0.81 -27.55 45.44
N PRO A 339 -0.62 -27.82 46.74
CA PRO A 339 -1.61 -27.58 47.75
C PRO A 339 -1.72 -26.09 48.08
N GLY A 340 -2.96 -25.57 48.23
CA GLY A 340 -3.22 -24.20 48.64
C GLY A 340 -2.90 -23.98 50.13
N PRO A 341 -2.67 -22.72 50.54
CA PRO A 341 -2.44 -22.36 51.92
C PRO A 341 -3.72 -22.32 52.74
N ALA A 342 -3.56 -22.68 54.02
CA ALA A 342 -4.53 -22.58 55.06
C ALA A 342 -4.83 -21.14 55.49
#